data_03ecbdf868eeaa383a8e74d484162f78
#
_entry.id   03ecbdf868eeaa383a8e74d484162f78
#
_cell.length_a   1.000
_cell.length_b   1.000
_cell.length_c   1.000
_cell.angle_alpha   90.00
_cell.angle_beta   90.00
_cell.angle_gamma   90.00
#
_symmetry.space_group_name_H-M   'P 1'
#
loop_
_entity.id
_entity.type
_entity.pdbx_description
1 polymer ?
#
loop_
_entity_poly.entity_id
_entity_poly.type
_entity_poly.pdbx_seq_one_letter_code
_entity_poly.pdbx_strand_id
1 'polypeptide(L)'
;FAPLAHHLGIHKIKSELEDLSLRYLKPVVFYDIAEKLNKTKVERDRTVGLMMSEVTNLLNEHHIPHEIKGMAKSIYSIYNKLDKGKKFSDIYDLLALRILVDTEQDCYLSLGIIHSKFRPLPKRFKDYIAMPKPNMYQSLHTTVFGIDGYLFEIQIRTYQMDEVAENGIASHW
;
A
#
# COMPACT_ATOMS: atom_id res chain seq x y z
N PHE A 1 12.68 11.48 -14.87
CA PHE A 1 13.25 11.19 -13.53
C PHE A 1 12.47 10.10 -12.75
N ALA A 2 11.14 10.00 -12.93
CA ALA A 2 10.36 8.97 -12.23
C ALA A 2 10.77 7.54 -12.59
N PRO A 3 11.01 7.17 -13.87
CA PRO A 3 11.51 5.83 -14.21
C PRO A 3 12.88 5.53 -13.61
N LEU A 4 13.78 6.52 -13.54
CA LEU A 4 15.08 6.36 -12.90
C LEU A 4 14.94 6.11 -11.40
N ALA A 5 14.09 6.85 -10.72
CA ALA A 5 13.82 6.67 -9.30
C ALA A 5 13.23 5.26 -9.02
N HIS A 6 12.38 4.75 -9.91
CA HIS A 6 11.86 3.38 -9.80
C HIS A 6 12.97 2.34 -9.94
N HIS A 7 13.84 2.51 -10.92
CA HIS A 7 14.98 1.62 -11.15
C HIS A 7 15.92 1.59 -9.94
N LEU A 8 16.10 2.72 -9.28
CA LEU A 8 16.91 2.82 -8.06
C LEU A 8 16.19 2.35 -6.79
N GLY A 9 14.90 2.00 -6.87
CA GLY A 9 14.12 1.51 -5.73
C GLY A 9 13.66 2.60 -4.76
N ILE A 10 13.65 3.86 -5.17
CA ILE A 10 13.26 5.00 -4.33
C ILE A 10 11.79 5.35 -4.57
N HIS A 11 10.89 4.60 -3.94
CA HIS A 11 9.45 4.70 -4.18
C HIS A 11 8.83 6.05 -3.82
N LYS A 12 9.25 6.65 -2.71
CA LYS A 12 8.72 7.95 -2.28
C LYS A 12 9.01 9.03 -3.30
N ILE A 13 10.26 9.13 -3.75
CA ILE A 13 10.69 10.08 -4.77
C ILE A 13 10.00 9.80 -6.09
N LYS A 14 9.89 8.53 -6.48
CA LYS A 14 9.16 8.12 -7.67
C LYS A 14 7.73 8.64 -7.65
N SER A 15 6.99 8.40 -6.57
CA SER A 15 5.60 8.83 -6.44
C SER A 15 5.46 10.34 -6.51
N GLU A 16 6.33 11.09 -5.84
CA GLU A 16 6.33 12.55 -5.90
C GLU A 16 6.62 13.06 -7.31
N LEU A 17 7.62 12.48 -8.00
CA LEU A 17 7.96 12.86 -9.37
C LEU A 17 6.84 12.54 -10.35
N GLU A 18 6.19 11.39 -10.20
CA GLU A 18 5.07 11.00 -11.05
C GLU A 18 3.88 11.94 -10.87
N ASP A 19 3.52 12.30 -9.64
CA ASP A 19 2.43 13.24 -9.35
C ASP A 19 2.75 14.65 -9.86
N LEU A 20 3.96 15.14 -9.66
CA LEU A 20 4.39 16.43 -10.18
C LEU A 20 4.38 16.46 -11.70
N SER A 21 4.86 15.40 -12.34
CA SER A 21 4.84 15.29 -13.80
C SER A 21 3.43 15.29 -14.36
N LEU A 22 2.51 14.57 -13.74
CA LEU A 22 1.11 14.54 -14.15
C LEU A 22 0.45 15.90 -13.98
N ARG A 23 0.70 16.57 -12.86
CA ARG A 23 0.17 17.92 -12.60
C ARG A 23 0.64 18.92 -13.64
N TYR A 24 1.89 18.82 -14.05
CA TYR A 24 2.48 19.70 -15.06
C TYR A 24 1.96 19.40 -16.47
N LEU A 25 1.95 18.13 -16.85
CA LEU A 25 1.63 17.71 -18.22
C LEU A 25 0.12 17.62 -18.48
N LYS A 26 -0.66 17.25 -17.50
CA LYS A 26 -2.11 17.07 -17.58
C LYS A 26 -2.84 17.66 -16.37
N PRO A 27 -2.79 18.99 -16.19
CA PRO A 27 -3.33 19.62 -14.99
C PRO A 27 -4.83 19.40 -14.78
N VAL A 28 -5.64 19.39 -15.83
CA VAL A 28 -7.08 19.16 -15.74
C VAL A 28 -7.38 17.79 -15.17
N VAL A 29 -6.71 16.76 -15.66
CA VAL A 29 -6.87 15.38 -15.17
C VAL A 29 -6.40 15.27 -13.73
N PHE A 30 -5.25 15.84 -13.41
CA PHE A 30 -4.68 15.83 -12.07
C PHE A 30 -5.65 16.43 -11.04
N TYR A 31 -6.14 17.62 -11.30
CA TYR A 31 -7.03 18.32 -10.36
C TYR A 31 -8.42 17.68 -10.28
N ASP A 32 -8.91 17.07 -11.35
CA ASP A 32 -10.17 16.30 -11.33
C ASP A 32 -10.07 15.11 -10.37
N ILE A 33 -8.99 14.34 -10.45
CA ILE A 33 -8.73 13.21 -9.55
C ILE A 33 -8.56 13.71 -8.11
N ALA A 34 -7.78 14.77 -7.91
CA ALA A 34 -7.57 15.36 -6.59
C ALA A 34 -8.88 15.81 -5.95
N GLU A 35 -9.78 16.43 -6.70
CA GLU A 35 -11.08 16.85 -6.21
C GLU A 35 -11.95 15.66 -5.80
N LYS A 36 -12.00 14.61 -6.62
CA LYS A 36 -12.75 13.39 -6.33
C LYS A 36 -12.24 12.70 -5.07
N LEU A 37 -10.91 12.63 -4.90
CA LEU A 37 -10.31 12.08 -3.68
C LEU A 37 -10.67 12.92 -2.45
N ASN A 38 -10.66 14.24 -2.58
CA ASN A 38 -10.97 15.12 -1.46
C ASN A 38 -12.43 14.98 -0.98
N LYS A 39 -13.38 14.83 -1.90
CA LYS A 39 -14.80 14.62 -1.57
C LYS A 39 -15.06 13.41 -0.70
N THR A 40 -14.23 12.38 -0.83
CA THR A 40 -14.44 11.07 -0.20
C THR A 40 -13.46 10.80 0.93
N LYS A 41 -12.57 11.75 1.20
CA LYS A 41 -11.47 11.60 2.15
C LYS A 41 -11.93 11.26 3.56
N VAL A 42 -12.97 11.94 4.07
CA VAL A 42 -13.44 11.74 5.45
C VAL A 42 -13.93 10.31 5.66
N GLU A 43 -14.72 9.79 4.72
CA GLU A 43 -15.22 8.41 4.81
C GLU A 43 -14.12 7.38 4.66
N ARG A 44 -13.19 7.59 3.71
CA ARG A 44 -12.04 6.70 3.55
C ARG A 44 -11.18 6.66 4.80
N ASP A 45 -10.85 7.81 5.36
CA ASP A 45 -10.02 7.89 6.58
C ASP A 45 -10.71 7.21 7.75
N ARG A 46 -12.02 7.36 7.88
CA ARG A 46 -12.81 6.66 8.91
C ARG A 46 -12.74 5.15 8.74
N THR A 47 -12.98 4.66 7.54
CA THR A 47 -12.98 3.22 7.24
C THR A 47 -11.59 2.62 7.43
N VAL A 48 -10.55 3.30 6.97
CA VAL A 48 -9.16 2.89 7.18
C VAL A 48 -8.84 2.86 8.67
N GLY A 49 -9.24 3.87 9.43
CA GLY A 49 -9.03 3.93 10.88
C GLY A 49 -9.69 2.77 11.61
N LEU A 50 -10.92 2.40 11.24
CA LEU A 50 -11.63 1.26 11.82
C LEU A 50 -10.91 -0.06 11.51
N MET A 51 -10.46 -0.25 10.27
CA MET A 51 -9.72 -1.45 9.89
C MET A 51 -8.37 -1.52 10.61
N MET A 52 -7.66 -0.40 10.74
CA MET A 52 -6.42 -0.35 11.50
C MET A 52 -6.61 -0.77 12.95
N SER A 53 -7.70 -0.33 13.59
CA SER A 53 -8.02 -0.72 14.96
C SER A 53 -8.31 -2.22 15.08
N GLU A 54 -9.07 -2.78 14.15
CA GLU A 54 -9.35 -4.22 14.11
C GLU A 54 -8.07 -5.05 13.95
N VAL A 55 -7.21 -4.68 13.02
CA VAL A 55 -5.95 -5.39 12.78
C VAL A 55 -5.01 -5.24 13.98
N THR A 56 -4.90 -4.04 14.55
CA THR A 56 -4.08 -3.79 15.74
C THR A 56 -4.52 -4.67 16.90
N ASN A 57 -5.82 -4.72 17.20
CA ASN A 57 -6.34 -5.56 18.27
C ASN A 57 -6.04 -7.04 18.01
N LEU A 58 -6.21 -7.48 16.78
CA LEU A 58 -5.97 -8.87 16.39
C LEU A 58 -4.49 -9.25 16.57
N LEU A 59 -3.56 -8.41 16.12
CA LEU A 59 -2.13 -8.67 16.27
C LEU A 59 -1.69 -8.56 17.73
N ASN A 60 -2.26 -7.65 18.50
CA ASN A 60 -1.98 -7.54 19.94
C ASN A 60 -2.45 -8.78 20.71
N GLU A 61 -3.59 -9.35 20.35
CA GLU A 61 -4.08 -10.62 20.95
C GLU A 61 -3.06 -11.75 20.76
N HIS A 62 -2.33 -11.75 19.67
CA HIS A 62 -1.30 -12.73 19.35
C HIS A 62 0.10 -12.30 19.76
N HIS A 63 0.21 -11.22 20.53
CA HIS A 63 1.49 -10.70 21.05
C HIS A 63 2.53 -10.38 19.98
N ILE A 64 2.09 -9.84 18.83
CA ILE A 64 2.99 -9.41 17.75
C ILE A 64 3.19 -7.91 17.85
N PRO A 65 4.39 -7.44 18.25
CA PRO A 65 4.70 -6.01 18.18
C PRO A 65 4.69 -5.54 16.74
N HIS A 66 4.04 -4.41 16.48
CA HIS A 66 3.89 -3.89 15.12
C HIS A 66 3.60 -2.40 15.12
N GLU A 67 3.84 -1.77 13.99
CA GLU A 67 3.27 -0.48 13.63
C GLU A 67 2.35 -0.70 12.44
N ILE A 68 1.28 0.09 12.37
CA ILE A 68 0.35 0.06 11.27
C ILE A 68 0.07 1.47 10.81
N LYS A 69 0.01 1.67 9.50
CA LYS A 69 -0.33 2.97 8.93
C LYS A 69 -1.19 2.82 7.69
N GLY A 70 -2.07 3.79 7.48
CA GLY A 70 -2.82 3.91 6.25
C GLY A 70 -1.92 4.42 5.13
N MET A 71 -2.15 3.91 3.93
CA MET A 71 -1.40 4.30 2.74
C MET A 71 -2.24 5.20 1.87
N ALA A 72 -1.70 6.36 1.51
CA ALA A 72 -2.30 7.24 0.53
C ALA A 72 -1.97 6.75 -0.88
N LYS A 73 -2.98 6.75 -1.76
CA LYS A 73 -2.75 6.47 -3.18
C LYS A 73 -2.24 7.72 -3.87
N SER A 74 -1.19 7.59 -4.69
CA SER A 74 -0.74 8.69 -5.53
C SER A 74 -1.78 8.97 -6.62
N ILE A 75 -1.91 10.23 -7.01
CA ILE A 75 -2.83 10.64 -8.09
C ILE A 75 -2.41 10.00 -9.41
N TYR A 76 -1.12 9.89 -9.65
CA TYR A 76 -0.58 9.24 -10.84
C TYR A 76 -0.96 7.76 -10.92
N SER A 77 -0.92 7.02 -9.80
CA SER A 77 -1.35 5.62 -9.74
C SER A 77 -2.83 5.47 -10.10
N ILE A 78 -3.66 6.38 -9.64
CA ILE A 78 -5.09 6.41 -9.98
C ILE A 78 -5.27 6.70 -11.47
N TYR A 79 -4.56 7.70 -11.99
CA TYR A 79 -4.57 8.05 -13.41
C TYR A 79 -4.22 6.84 -14.28
N ASN A 80 -3.16 6.12 -13.96
CA ASN A 80 -2.75 4.94 -14.72
C ASN A 80 -3.82 3.86 -14.77
N LYS A 81 -4.52 3.64 -13.65
CA LYS A 81 -5.61 2.66 -13.60
C LYS A 81 -6.81 3.10 -14.42
N LEU A 82 -7.15 4.39 -14.39
CA LEU A 82 -8.22 4.96 -15.21
C LEU A 82 -7.88 4.88 -16.71
N ASP A 83 -6.65 5.18 -17.07
CA ASP A 83 -6.17 5.10 -18.46
C ASP A 83 -6.22 3.68 -19.00
N LYS A 84 -6.10 2.68 -18.14
CA LYS A 84 -6.26 1.26 -18.49
C LYS A 84 -7.71 0.79 -18.47
N GLY A 85 -8.68 1.68 -18.41
CA GLY A 85 -10.10 1.40 -18.50
C GLY A 85 -10.81 1.03 -17.21
N LYS A 86 -10.16 1.13 -16.07
CA LYS A 86 -10.81 0.92 -14.77
C LYS A 86 -11.67 2.13 -14.40
N LYS A 87 -12.81 1.89 -13.74
CA LYS A 87 -13.66 2.97 -13.26
C LYS A 87 -13.11 3.58 -11.98
N PHE A 88 -13.32 4.87 -11.79
CA PHE A 88 -12.88 5.57 -10.58
C PHE A 88 -13.43 4.92 -9.29
N SER A 89 -14.70 4.51 -9.29
CA SER A 89 -15.32 3.82 -8.16
C SER A 89 -14.58 2.53 -7.77
N ASP A 90 -14.13 1.74 -8.74
CA ASP A 90 -13.42 0.48 -8.49
C ASP A 90 -12.03 0.71 -7.87
N ILE A 91 -11.39 1.83 -8.23
CA ILE A 91 -10.08 2.20 -7.70
C ILE A 91 -10.22 2.82 -6.31
N TYR A 92 -11.25 3.62 -6.14
CA TYR A 92 -11.57 4.35 -4.93
C TYR A 92 -11.93 3.42 -3.77
N ASP A 93 -12.65 2.33 -4.06
CA ASP A 93 -13.07 1.36 -3.05
C ASP A 93 -11.92 0.47 -2.55
N LEU A 94 -10.75 0.55 -3.16
CA LEU A 94 -9.58 -0.20 -2.73
C LEU A 94 -8.74 0.66 -1.78
N LEU A 95 -8.78 0.29 -0.51
CA LEU A 95 -8.03 0.96 0.55
C LEU A 95 -6.71 0.23 0.82
N ALA A 96 -5.74 0.90 1.42
CA ALA A 96 -4.42 0.32 1.62
C ALA A 96 -3.87 0.56 3.02
N LEU A 97 -3.25 -0.48 3.58
CA LEU A 97 -2.58 -0.47 4.88
C LEU A 97 -1.16 -1.01 4.74
N ARG A 98 -0.28 -0.56 5.61
CA ARG A 98 1.06 -1.13 5.76
C ARG A 98 1.30 -1.50 7.20
N ILE A 99 1.80 -2.72 7.42
CA ILE A 99 2.15 -3.25 8.73
C ILE A 99 3.66 -3.47 8.76
N LEU A 100 4.31 -2.92 9.79
CA LEU A 100 5.73 -3.10 10.02
C LEU A 100 5.93 -3.94 11.27
N VAL A 101 6.78 -4.97 11.15
CA VAL A 101 7.08 -5.93 12.23
C VAL A 101 8.60 -6.12 12.35
N ASP A 102 9.04 -6.79 13.42
CA ASP A 102 10.46 -6.93 13.73
C ASP A 102 11.19 -7.95 12.85
N THR A 103 10.55 -9.07 12.52
CA THR A 103 11.20 -10.21 11.86
C THR A 103 10.41 -10.71 10.65
N GLU A 104 11.09 -11.44 9.75
CA GLU A 104 10.42 -12.12 8.63
C GLU A 104 9.37 -13.11 9.14
N GLN A 105 9.65 -13.83 10.22
CA GLN A 105 8.71 -14.77 10.81
C GLN A 105 7.44 -14.06 11.25
N ASP A 106 7.57 -12.89 11.86
CA ASP A 106 6.42 -12.08 12.25
C ASP A 106 5.62 -11.58 11.05
N CYS A 107 6.24 -11.36 9.91
CA CYS A 107 5.54 -11.07 8.66
C CYS A 107 4.58 -12.20 8.30
N TYR A 108 5.08 -13.43 8.25
CA TYR A 108 4.27 -14.61 7.90
C TYR A 108 3.21 -14.94 8.96
N LEU A 109 3.54 -14.78 10.23
CA LEU A 109 2.57 -14.96 11.33
C LEU A 109 1.43 -13.92 11.20
N SER A 110 1.77 -12.67 10.98
CA SER A 110 0.78 -11.60 10.79
C SER A 110 -0.14 -11.90 9.60
N LEU A 111 0.44 -12.36 8.49
CA LEU A 111 -0.33 -12.75 7.31
C LEU A 111 -1.33 -13.85 7.64
N GLY A 112 -0.88 -14.91 8.30
CA GLY A 112 -1.74 -16.03 8.68
C GLY A 112 -2.87 -15.61 9.61
N ILE A 113 -2.57 -14.76 10.57
CA ILE A 113 -3.55 -14.21 11.53
C ILE A 113 -4.60 -13.37 10.80
N ILE A 114 -4.16 -12.50 9.91
CA ILE A 114 -5.06 -11.64 9.12
C ILE A 114 -5.95 -12.50 8.22
N HIS A 115 -5.39 -13.46 7.51
CA HIS A 115 -6.16 -14.37 6.65
C HIS A 115 -7.13 -15.28 7.41
N SER A 116 -6.87 -15.54 8.70
CA SER A 116 -7.80 -16.32 9.53
C SER A 116 -9.07 -15.52 9.86
N LYS A 117 -9.00 -14.19 9.87
CA LYS A 117 -10.13 -13.32 10.19
C LYS A 117 -10.76 -12.65 8.97
N PHE A 118 -9.95 -12.26 8.01
CA PHE A 118 -10.39 -11.55 6.80
C PHE A 118 -10.14 -12.42 5.57
N ARG A 119 -11.17 -12.61 4.77
CA ARG A 119 -11.08 -13.47 3.59
C ARG A 119 -10.18 -12.85 2.54
N PRO A 120 -9.09 -13.52 2.09
CA PRO A 120 -8.23 -13.01 1.04
C PRO A 120 -8.82 -13.23 -0.36
N LEU A 121 -8.39 -12.37 -1.31
CA LEU A 121 -8.59 -12.58 -2.74
C LEU A 121 -7.45 -13.46 -3.26
N PRO A 122 -7.72 -14.67 -3.76
CA PRO A 122 -6.64 -15.64 -4.07
C PRO A 122 -5.61 -15.17 -5.08
N LYS A 123 -6.00 -14.34 -6.05
CA LYS A 123 -5.12 -13.91 -7.14
C LYS A 123 -4.31 -12.64 -6.83
N ARG A 124 -4.49 -12.07 -5.63
CA ARG A 124 -3.87 -10.79 -5.25
C ARG A 124 -2.71 -10.96 -4.28
N PHE A 125 -2.43 -12.18 -3.87
CA PHE A 125 -1.32 -12.44 -2.96
C PHE A 125 0.02 -12.46 -3.69
N LYS A 126 1.02 -11.77 -3.12
CA LYS A 126 2.41 -11.79 -3.60
C LYS A 126 3.37 -11.88 -2.42
N ASP A 127 4.30 -12.81 -2.50
CA ASP A 127 5.38 -12.97 -1.52
C ASP A 127 6.70 -12.47 -2.11
N TYR A 128 6.97 -11.18 -1.89
CA TYR A 128 8.24 -10.58 -2.28
C TYR A 128 9.31 -10.67 -1.19
N ILE A 129 9.02 -11.36 -0.09
CA ILE A 129 10.05 -11.68 0.92
C ILE A 129 10.86 -12.88 0.44
N ALA A 130 10.18 -13.97 0.09
CA ALA A 130 10.82 -15.17 -0.44
C ALA A 130 11.38 -14.95 -1.84
N MET A 131 10.72 -14.10 -2.64
CA MET A 131 11.10 -13.81 -4.02
C MET A 131 11.20 -12.29 -4.23
N PRO A 132 12.30 -11.66 -3.78
CA PRO A 132 12.48 -10.22 -3.90
C PRO A 132 12.42 -9.73 -5.36
N LYS A 133 11.95 -8.50 -5.55
CA LYS A 133 12.01 -7.86 -6.86
C LYS A 133 13.46 -7.54 -7.26
N PRO A 134 13.73 -7.31 -8.55
CA PRO A 134 15.10 -6.98 -9.01
C PRO A 134 15.72 -5.77 -8.32
N ASN A 135 14.92 -4.81 -7.83
CA ASN A 135 15.37 -3.65 -7.09
C ASN A 135 15.53 -3.91 -5.58
N MET A 136 15.56 -5.16 -5.15
CA MET A 136 15.67 -5.60 -3.77
C MET A 136 14.44 -5.31 -2.88
N TYR A 137 13.33 -4.88 -3.47
CA TYR A 137 12.09 -4.68 -2.74
C TYR A 137 11.58 -5.99 -2.14
N GLN A 138 11.29 -5.99 -0.84
CA GLN A 138 10.71 -7.11 -0.12
C GLN A 138 9.48 -6.67 0.66
N SER A 139 8.44 -7.44 0.56
CA SER A 139 7.21 -7.28 1.34
C SER A 139 6.26 -8.44 1.05
N LEU A 140 5.33 -8.72 1.94
CA LEU A 140 4.14 -9.49 1.61
C LEU A 140 3.06 -8.53 1.14
N HIS A 141 2.36 -8.88 0.08
CA HIS A 141 1.20 -8.13 -0.40
C HIS A 141 0.00 -9.06 -0.43
N THR A 142 -1.07 -8.65 0.21
CA THR A 142 -2.34 -9.37 0.16
C THR A 142 -3.49 -8.39 0.02
N THR A 143 -4.60 -8.85 -0.53
CA THR A 143 -5.86 -8.09 -0.58
C THR A 143 -6.92 -8.90 0.11
N VAL A 144 -7.61 -8.30 1.06
CA VAL A 144 -8.65 -8.97 1.85
C VAL A 144 -9.96 -8.18 1.82
N PHE A 145 -11.07 -8.89 2.07
CA PHE A 145 -12.34 -8.26 2.39
C PHE A 145 -12.30 -7.87 3.87
N GLY A 146 -12.26 -6.58 4.13
CA GLY A 146 -12.20 -6.04 5.48
C GLY A 146 -13.54 -5.54 6.00
N ILE A 147 -13.50 -4.53 6.84
CA ILE A 147 -14.69 -3.92 7.44
C ILE A 147 -15.65 -3.44 6.36
N ASP A 148 -16.95 -3.66 6.59
CA ASP A 148 -18.05 -3.25 5.71
C ASP A 148 -17.94 -3.78 4.27
N GLY A 149 -17.17 -4.86 4.06
CA GLY A 149 -16.97 -5.45 2.75
C GLY A 149 -16.01 -4.70 1.85
N TYR A 150 -15.35 -3.67 2.33
CA TYR A 150 -14.34 -2.95 1.56
C TYR A 150 -13.10 -3.83 1.33
N LEU A 151 -12.49 -3.67 0.18
CA LEU A 151 -11.23 -4.32 -0.15
C LEU A 151 -10.05 -3.53 0.41
N PHE A 152 -9.16 -4.22 1.11
CA PHE A 152 -7.93 -3.64 1.66
C PHE A 152 -6.71 -4.35 1.07
N GLU A 153 -5.87 -3.58 0.41
CA GLU A 153 -4.50 -4.02 0.12
C GLU A 153 -3.68 -3.87 1.40
N ILE A 154 -3.04 -4.95 1.83
CA ILE A 154 -2.21 -4.94 3.03
C ILE A 154 -0.80 -5.33 2.64
N GLN A 155 0.16 -4.45 2.93
CA GLN A 155 1.57 -4.71 2.82
C GLN A 155 2.09 -5.06 4.22
N ILE A 156 2.83 -6.16 4.32
CA ILE A 156 3.45 -6.59 5.58
C ILE A 156 4.94 -6.77 5.34
N ARG A 157 5.76 -6.07 6.11
CA ARG A 157 7.22 -6.13 5.96
C ARG A 157 7.92 -5.75 7.26
N THR A 158 9.19 -6.09 7.35
CA THR A 158 10.00 -5.67 8.50
C THR A 158 10.37 -4.19 8.39
N TYR A 159 10.80 -3.60 9.50
CA TYR A 159 11.32 -2.23 9.51
C TYR A 159 12.49 -2.06 8.54
N GLN A 160 13.36 -3.06 8.45
CA GLN A 160 14.50 -3.03 7.52
C GLN A 160 14.03 -3.06 6.06
N MET A 161 13.06 -3.89 5.74
CA MET A 161 12.47 -3.95 4.40
C MET A 161 11.77 -2.63 4.03
N ASP A 162 11.13 -1.98 5.00
CA ASP A 162 10.50 -0.68 4.83
C ASP A 162 11.54 0.40 4.52
N GLU A 163 12.66 0.39 5.21
CA GLU A 163 13.77 1.31 4.96
C GLU A 163 14.32 1.15 3.55
N VAL A 164 14.54 -0.08 3.09
CA VAL A 164 14.96 -0.36 1.71
C VAL A 164 13.94 0.16 0.70
N ALA A 165 12.64 -0.07 0.95
CA ALA A 165 11.57 0.35 0.06
C ALA A 165 11.42 1.88 -0.03
N GLU A 166 11.57 2.57 1.10
CA GLU A 166 11.39 4.04 1.16
C GLU A 166 12.65 4.80 0.77
N ASN A 167 13.82 4.33 1.19
CA ASN A 167 15.11 4.99 0.98
C ASN A 167 15.95 4.34 -0.13
N GLY A 168 15.53 3.19 -0.62
CA GLY A 168 16.08 2.55 -1.79
C GLY A 168 17.55 2.17 -1.66
N ILE A 169 18.32 2.65 -2.60
CA ILE A 169 19.71 2.27 -2.81
C ILE A 169 20.63 2.57 -1.60
N ALA A 170 20.28 3.57 -0.79
CA ALA A 170 21.09 3.95 0.36
C ALA A 170 21.24 2.82 1.39
N SER A 171 20.30 1.91 1.45
CA SER A 171 20.32 0.78 2.38
C SER A 171 21.21 -0.37 1.92
N HIS A 172 21.74 -0.31 0.72
CA HIS A 172 22.62 -1.35 0.14
C HIS A 172 24.10 -1.00 0.15
N TRP A 173 24.42 0.22 0.46
CA TRP A 173 25.79 0.69 0.53
C TRP A 173 26.27 0.78 1.97
#